data_f5dcc43868fedc33dce35fb4d24fe1d7
#
_entry.id   f5dcc43868fedc33dce35fb4d24fe1d7
#
_cell.length_a   1.000
_cell.length_b   1.000
_cell.length_c   1.000
_cell.angle_alpha   90.00
_cell.angle_beta   90.00
_cell.angle_gamma   90.00
#
_symmetry.space_group_name_H-M   'P 1'
#
loop_
_entity.id
_entity.type
_entity.pdbx_description
1 polymer ?
#
loop_
_entity_poly.entity_id
_entity_poly.type
_entity_poly.pdbx_seq_one_letter_code
_entity_poly.pdbx_strand_id
1 'polypeptide(L)'
;MRHTIIAAAAVAALAVAGQAGAHARLIVGSPKAGSTVAAPPQLKLQYSESIVPAASSVKVTGPGGAMVATGPLMLDAKNKRIVLIPITAKAAPGAYKVAWHMKTEDGHETDGGFAFTVK
;
A
#
# COMPACT_ATOMS: atom_id res chain seq x y z
N MET A 1 27.19 38.83 1.33
CA MET A 1 27.53 37.58 0.62
C MET A 1 27.26 36.33 1.42
N ARG A 2 27.59 36.32 2.69
CA ARG A 2 27.44 35.12 3.53
C ARG A 2 25.98 34.81 3.92
N HIS A 3 25.09 35.78 3.82
CA HIS A 3 23.69 35.65 4.25
C HIS A 3 22.78 34.98 3.22
N THR A 4 23.19 34.96 1.95
CA THR A 4 22.40 34.36 0.88
C THR A 4 22.37 32.82 0.89
N ILE A 5 23.39 32.17 1.46
CA ILE A 5 23.50 30.72 1.48
C ILE A 5 22.52 30.11 2.52
N ILE A 6 22.26 30.80 3.61
CA ILE A 6 21.38 30.32 4.69
C ILE A 6 19.92 30.34 4.27
N ALA A 7 19.49 31.31 3.47
CA ALA A 7 18.12 31.43 2.99
C ALA A 7 17.72 30.30 2.03
N ALA A 8 18.64 29.82 1.20
CA ALA A 8 18.37 28.74 0.25
C ALA A 8 18.12 27.39 0.94
N ALA A 9 18.83 27.10 2.01
CA ALA A 9 18.66 25.86 2.77
C ALA A 9 17.29 25.79 3.47
N ALA A 10 16.78 26.91 4.00
CA ALA A 10 15.48 26.95 4.65
C ALA A 10 14.32 26.70 3.70
N VAL A 11 14.39 27.19 2.46
CA VAL A 11 13.35 26.98 1.45
C VAL A 11 13.28 25.51 1.02
N ALA A 12 14.41 24.84 0.85
CA ALA A 12 14.46 23.43 0.49
C ALA A 12 13.83 22.53 1.57
N ALA A 13 14.07 22.81 2.85
CA ALA A 13 13.49 22.06 3.96
C ALA A 13 11.96 22.19 4.01
N LEU A 14 11.40 23.37 3.76
CA LEU A 14 9.96 23.58 3.75
C LEU A 14 9.28 22.85 2.59
N ALA A 15 9.89 22.80 1.41
CA ALA A 15 9.33 22.09 0.26
C ALA A 15 9.22 20.58 0.51
N VAL A 16 10.22 19.96 1.13
CA VAL A 16 10.21 18.54 1.47
C VAL A 16 9.12 18.24 2.52
N ALA A 17 9.01 19.05 3.56
CA ALA A 17 8.00 18.87 4.61
C ALA A 17 6.57 19.01 4.06
N GLY A 18 6.33 19.93 3.11
CA GLY A 18 5.01 20.14 2.51
C GLY A 18 4.54 18.96 1.64
N GLN A 19 5.46 18.18 1.09
CA GLN A 19 5.12 17.04 0.24
C GLN A 19 4.85 15.76 1.03
N ALA A 20 5.42 15.62 2.21
CA ALA A 20 5.40 14.37 2.99
C ALA A 20 4.00 13.93 3.43
N GLY A 21 3.04 14.85 3.58
CA GLY A 21 1.67 14.55 4.02
C GLY A 21 0.66 14.33 2.91
N ALA A 22 1.07 14.41 1.63
CA ALA A 22 0.16 14.42 0.49
C ALA A 22 -0.16 13.02 -0.07
N HIS A 23 0.49 11.95 0.40
CA HIS A 23 0.39 10.62 -0.16
C HIS A 23 -0.26 9.63 0.80
N ALA A 24 -1.03 8.70 0.24
CA ALA A 24 -1.58 7.60 1.00
C ALA A 24 -0.44 6.74 1.58
N ARG A 25 -0.59 6.34 2.84
CA ARG A 25 0.32 5.43 3.51
C ARG A 25 -0.46 4.23 3.99
N LEU A 26 0.13 3.05 3.87
CA LEU A 26 -0.44 1.85 4.46
C LEU A 26 -0.26 1.94 5.99
N ILE A 27 -1.37 1.99 6.72
CA ILE A 27 -1.38 2.06 8.19
C ILE A 27 -1.21 0.65 8.76
N VAL A 28 -2.03 -0.28 8.31
CA VAL A 28 -2.00 -1.67 8.75
C VAL A 28 -2.54 -2.59 7.66
N GLY A 29 -1.88 -3.73 7.50
CA GLY A 29 -2.33 -4.80 6.62
C GLY A 29 -2.74 -6.03 7.40
N SER A 30 -3.62 -6.84 6.84
CA SER A 30 -3.91 -8.19 7.28
C SER A 30 -3.80 -9.11 6.07
N PRO A 31 -2.78 -9.98 6.00
CA PRO A 31 -1.71 -10.22 6.98
C PRO A 31 -0.81 -9.00 7.19
N LYS A 32 -0.24 -8.89 8.39
CA LYS A 32 0.71 -7.82 8.71
C LYS A 32 2.03 -8.05 7.98
N ALA A 33 2.72 -6.97 7.62
CA ALA A 33 4.05 -7.01 7.04
C ALA A 33 5.00 -7.83 7.91
N GLY A 34 5.71 -8.78 7.30
CA GLY A 34 6.67 -9.64 7.98
C GLY A 34 6.07 -10.77 8.82
N SER A 35 4.74 -10.92 8.85
CA SER A 35 4.10 -11.97 9.65
C SER A 35 4.10 -13.32 8.94
N THR A 36 3.93 -14.39 9.73
CA THR A 36 3.71 -15.75 9.24
C THR A 36 2.30 -16.18 9.66
N VAL A 37 1.47 -16.54 8.70
CA VAL A 37 0.04 -16.82 8.90
C VAL A 37 -0.40 -18.05 8.13
N ALA A 38 -1.54 -18.60 8.49
CA ALA A 38 -2.23 -19.56 7.64
C ALA A 38 -2.71 -18.86 6.36
N ALA A 39 -2.96 -19.61 5.29
CA ALA A 39 -3.39 -19.06 4.00
C ALA A 39 -4.59 -18.10 4.19
N PRO A 40 -4.44 -16.80 3.93
CA PRO A 40 -5.52 -15.86 4.15
C PRO A 40 -6.53 -15.91 2.99
N PRO A 41 -7.84 -15.79 3.28
CA PRO A 41 -8.86 -15.75 2.23
C PRO A 41 -8.93 -14.42 1.50
N GLN A 42 -8.40 -13.36 2.13
CA GLN A 42 -8.37 -12.01 1.54
C GLN A 42 -7.26 -11.19 2.15
N LEU A 43 -6.90 -10.12 1.46
CA LEU A 43 -6.07 -9.06 2.02
C LEU A 43 -6.99 -7.93 2.48
N LYS A 44 -6.68 -7.36 3.64
CA LYS A 44 -7.36 -6.17 4.16
C LYS A 44 -6.31 -5.12 4.44
N LEU A 45 -6.35 -4.01 3.71
CA LEU A 45 -5.34 -2.97 3.76
C LEU A 45 -5.98 -1.65 4.15
N GLN A 46 -5.52 -1.07 5.26
CA GLN A 46 -6.01 0.23 5.73
C GLN A 46 -5.00 1.32 5.43
N TYR A 47 -5.46 2.37 4.77
CA TYR A 47 -4.64 3.50 4.35
C TYR A 47 -4.97 4.76 5.15
N SER A 48 -4.08 5.74 5.06
CA SER A 48 -4.24 7.04 5.73
C SER A 48 -5.28 7.94 5.06
N GLU A 49 -5.66 7.63 3.80
CA GLU A 49 -6.57 8.42 2.99
C GLU A 49 -7.63 7.55 2.32
N SER A 50 -8.74 8.13 1.92
CA SER A 50 -9.78 7.44 1.16
C SER A 50 -9.29 7.07 -0.24
N ILE A 51 -9.55 5.84 -0.66
CA ILE A 51 -9.02 5.24 -1.89
C ILE A 51 -10.08 5.27 -3.00
N VAL A 52 -9.62 5.50 -4.23
CA VAL A 52 -10.43 5.39 -5.44
C VAL A 52 -10.19 4.02 -6.06
N PRO A 53 -11.10 3.05 -5.90
CA PRO A 53 -10.82 1.67 -6.30
C PRO A 53 -10.65 1.49 -7.81
N ALA A 54 -11.36 2.26 -8.62
CA ALA A 54 -11.27 2.16 -10.08
C ALA A 54 -9.90 2.56 -10.64
N ALA A 55 -9.12 3.34 -9.89
CA ALA A 55 -7.79 3.81 -10.30
C ALA A 55 -6.66 3.21 -9.44
N SER A 56 -6.97 2.18 -8.68
CA SER A 56 -6.02 1.54 -7.76
C SER A 56 -5.88 0.06 -8.10
N SER A 57 -4.76 -0.54 -7.71
CA SER A 57 -4.49 -1.95 -8.00
C SER A 57 -3.62 -2.58 -6.93
N VAL A 58 -3.74 -3.90 -6.80
CA VAL A 58 -2.91 -4.72 -5.93
C VAL A 58 -2.49 -5.96 -6.71
N LYS A 59 -1.20 -6.29 -6.64
CA LYS A 59 -0.64 -7.53 -7.21
C LYS A 59 -0.02 -8.34 -6.09
N VAL A 60 -0.28 -9.63 -6.11
CA VAL A 60 0.30 -10.58 -5.15
C VAL A 60 1.17 -11.57 -5.92
N THR A 61 2.41 -11.74 -5.47
CA THR A 61 3.30 -12.78 -5.99
C THR A 61 3.63 -13.75 -4.87
N GLY A 62 3.66 -15.03 -5.20
CA GLY A 62 3.91 -16.11 -4.26
C GLY A 62 5.32 -16.67 -4.36
N PRO A 63 5.55 -17.85 -3.77
CA PRO A 63 6.83 -18.52 -3.82
C PRO A 63 7.28 -18.71 -5.27
N GLY A 64 8.57 -18.44 -5.54
CA GLY A 64 9.13 -18.56 -6.89
C GLY A 64 8.73 -17.43 -7.85
N GLY A 65 8.06 -16.38 -7.37
CA GLY A 65 7.66 -15.25 -8.19
C GLY A 65 6.37 -15.46 -8.98
N ALA A 66 5.62 -16.53 -8.72
CA ALA A 66 4.38 -16.82 -9.42
C ALA A 66 3.28 -15.82 -9.04
N MET A 67 2.51 -15.36 -10.02
CA MET A 67 1.35 -14.49 -9.76
C MET A 67 0.26 -15.27 -9.02
N VAL A 68 -0.31 -14.65 -8.00
CA VAL A 68 -1.42 -15.21 -7.23
C VAL A 68 -2.72 -14.59 -7.72
N ALA A 69 -3.68 -15.43 -8.11
CA ALA A 69 -4.98 -14.96 -8.58
C ALA A 69 -5.77 -14.31 -7.44
N THR A 70 -6.31 -13.13 -7.71
CA THR A 70 -7.12 -12.36 -6.77
C THR A 70 -8.43 -11.95 -7.42
N GLY A 71 -9.44 -11.67 -6.58
CA GLY A 71 -10.67 -11.03 -7.03
C GLY A 71 -10.48 -9.51 -7.17
N PRO A 72 -11.54 -8.78 -7.50
CA PRO A 72 -11.47 -7.34 -7.69
C PRO A 72 -11.18 -6.61 -6.38
N LEU A 73 -10.45 -5.50 -6.48
CA LEU A 73 -10.23 -4.60 -5.37
C LEU A 73 -11.56 -3.92 -5.01
N MET A 74 -11.95 -4.01 -3.75
CA MET A 74 -13.17 -3.41 -3.24
C MET A 74 -12.89 -2.61 -1.99
N LEU A 75 -13.74 -1.63 -1.70
CA LEU A 75 -13.66 -0.90 -0.45
C LEU A 75 -14.55 -1.55 0.60
N ASP A 76 -14.17 -1.40 1.87
CA ASP A 76 -15.05 -1.74 2.99
C ASP A 76 -16.30 -0.85 2.91
N ALA A 77 -17.48 -1.44 3.20
CA ALA A 77 -18.76 -0.75 3.09
C ALA A 77 -18.88 0.45 4.03
N LYS A 78 -18.11 0.48 5.11
CA LYS A 78 -18.18 1.53 6.14
C LYS A 78 -16.97 2.44 6.17
N ASN A 79 -15.88 2.08 5.47
CA ASN A 79 -14.63 2.84 5.55
C ASN A 79 -13.90 2.83 4.22
N LYS A 80 -13.92 3.96 3.51
CA LYS A 80 -13.27 4.12 2.21
C LYS A 80 -11.73 4.08 2.27
N ARG A 81 -11.15 4.05 3.46
CA ARG A 81 -9.70 3.91 3.65
C ARG A 81 -9.27 2.45 3.72
N ILE A 82 -10.22 1.53 3.77
CA ILE A 82 -9.96 0.09 3.85
C ILE A 82 -10.24 -0.56 2.51
N VAL A 83 -9.22 -1.21 1.97
CA VAL A 83 -9.26 -1.94 0.71
C VAL A 83 -9.30 -3.44 1.02
N LEU A 84 -10.19 -4.15 0.34
CA LEU A 84 -10.37 -5.59 0.46
C LEU A 84 -10.06 -6.25 -0.88
N ILE A 85 -9.18 -7.25 -0.88
CA ILE A 85 -8.82 -8.00 -2.07
C ILE A 85 -8.98 -9.50 -1.78
N PRO A 86 -9.99 -10.17 -2.36
CA PRO A 86 -10.13 -11.61 -2.20
C PRO A 86 -8.95 -12.36 -2.84
N ILE A 87 -8.44 -13.37 -2.16
CA ILE A 87 -7.47 -14.30 -2.74
C ILE A 87 -8.25 -15.50 -3.24
N THR A 88 -8.29 -15.67 -4.56
CA THR A 88 -9.11 -16.72 -5.20
C THR A 88 -8.32 -17.99 -5.47
N ALA A 89 -6.99 -17.91 -5.47
CA ALA A 89 -6.12 -19.07 -5.62
C ALA A 89 -5.85 -19.70 -4.26
N LYS A 90 -5.60 -21.02 -4.26
CA LYS A 90 -5.12 -21.72 -3.07
C LYS A 90 -3.67 -21.32 -2.81
N ALA A 91 -3.42 -20.71 -1.65
CA ALA A 91 -2.09 -20.22 -1.29
C ALA A 91 -1.23 -21.35 -0.74
N ALA A 92 -0.14 -21.69 -1.45
CA ALA A 92 0.86 -22.63 -0.99
C ALA A 92 1.73 -22.01 0.11
N PRO A 93 2.35 -22.83 0.99
CA PRO A 93 3.32 -22.31 1.96
C PRO A 93 4.49 -21.61 1.29
N GLY A 94 4.97 -20.52 1.90
CA GLY A 94 6.14 -19.80 1.43
C GLY A 94 6.00 -18.30 1.51
N ALA A 95 6.93 -17.59 0.89
CA ALA A 95 7.01 -16.13 0.94
C ALA A 95 6.11 -15.48 -0.13
N TYR A 96 5.35 -14.48 0.28
CA TYR A 96 4.46 -13.71 -0.58
C TYR A 96 4.83 -12.25 -0.55
N LYS A 97 4.68 -11.58 -1.68
CA LYS A 97 4.87 -10.14 -1.82
C LYS A 97 3.59 -9.49 -2.31
N VAL A 98 3.22 -8.38 -1.70
CA VAL A 98 2.09 -7.55 -2.10
C VAL A 98 2.66 -6.24 -2.64
N ALA A 99 2.32 -5.91 -3.89
CA ALA A 99 2.65 -4.63 -4.49
C ALA A 99 1.35 -3.88 -4.76
N TRP A 100 1.26 -2.64 -4.31
CA TRP A 100 0.04 -1.86 -4.47
C TRP A 100 0.31 -0.52 -5.13
N HIS A 101 -0.68 -0.06 -5.88
CA HIS A 101 -0.77 1.27 -6.45
C HIS A 101 -2.11 1.85 -6.04
N MET A 102 -2.10 2.94 -5.27
CA MET A 102 -3.33 3.53 -4.75
C MET A 102 -3.46 4.98 -5.20
N LYS A 103 -4.67 5.30 -5.66
CA LYS A 103 -5.07 6.67 -5.93
C LYS A 103 -6.04 7.11 -4.84
N THR A 104 -5.79 8.28 -4.27
CA THR A 104 -6.65 8.88 -3.25
C THR A 104 -7.70 9.79 -3.87
N GLU A 105 -8.76 10.10 -3.10
CA GLU A 105 -9.84 10.97 -3.58
C GLU A 105 -9.36 12.39 -3.90
N ASP A 106 -8.28 12.84 -3.30
CA ASP A 106 -7.67 14.14 -3.60
C ASP A 106 -6.77 14.12 -4.86
N GLY A 107 -6.68 12.98 -5.56
CA GLY A 107 -5.97 12.85 -6.83
C GLY A 107 -4.51 12.46 -6.75
N HIS A 108 -3.97 12.19 -5.58
CA HIS A 108 -2.60 11.72 -5.43
C HIS A 108 -2.49 10.22 -5.67
N GLU A 109 -1.35 9.78 -6.23
CA GLU A 109 -1.06 8.38 -6.49
C GLU A 109 0.22 7.98 -5.77
N THR A 110 0.21 6.78 -5.16
CA THR A 110 1.35 6.27 -4.38
C THR A 110 1.50 4.78 -4.61
N ASP A 111 2.74 4.34 -4.76
CA ASP A 111 3.11 2.93 -4.85
C ASP A 111 3.75 2.46 -3.55
N GLY A 112 3.55 1.21 -3.22
CA GLY A 112 4.19 0.59 -2.07
C GLY A 112 4.04 -0.91 -2.09
N GLY A 113 4.50 -1.55 -1.03
CA GLY A 113 4.40 -3.00 -0.92
C GLY A 113 4.85 -3.50 0.45
N PHE A 114 4.60 -4.78 0.66
CA PHE A 114 5.06 -5.49 1.85
C PHE A 114 5.10 -7.00 1.56
N ALA A 115 5.65 -7.74 2.49
CA ALA A 115 5.75 -9.20 2.37
C ALA A 115 5.17 -9.88 3.60
N PHE A 116 4.69 -11.10 3.43
CA PHE A 116 4.27 -11.99 4.51
C PHE A 116 4.59 -13.43 4.12
N THR A 117 4.46 -14.35 5.05
CA THR A 117 4.73 -15.77 4.84
C THR A 117 3.49 -16.59 5.15
N VAL A 118 3.20 -17.58 4.32
CA VAL A 118 2.16 -18.58 4.57
C VAL A 118 2.83 -19.85 5.10
N LYS A 119 2.34 -20.34 6.22
CA LYS A 119 2.83 -21.58 6.85
C LYS A 119 2.07 -22.82 6.41
#